data_b9aba8875ca26c08e809d2656c67b525
#
_entry.id   b9aba8875ca26c08e809d2656c67b525
#
_cell.length_a   1.000
_cell.length_b   1.000
_cell.length_c   1.000
_cell.angle_alpha   90.00
_cell.angle_beta   90.00
_cell.angle_gamma   90.00
#
_symmetry.space_group_name_H-M   'P 1'
#
loop_
_entity.id
_entity.type
_entity.pdbx_description
1 polymer ?
#
loop_
_entity_poly.entity_id
_entity_poly.type
_entity_poly.pdbx_seq_one_letter_code
_entity_poly.pdbx_strand_id
1 'polypeptide(L)'
;MSVPYFTDESVEKEQGIIAQEMGVNIRITSGPAIEKPGDLAALLTNLNENDILFVDEIHRLNRAVEEILYPAMEDYAIDIIIGKGPSANSIRLDLPRFTLIGATTRAGSLSAPLRDRFGVTLRLELYTPEELALIVKRSAGILNVPIDPDGAMEIARRSRGTPRIANRMLRRVRDFAQVMADGVITKDVADKALLALEVDRLGLDNVDRRMLRAIIENYGGGPVGLDTLAATIGEESVTLEDVYEPYLMQLGFLTRTPRGRCVTQKAYEHLHVAFVGQQRLDL
;
A
#
# COMPACT_ATOMS: atom_id res chain seq x y z
N MET A 1 22.94 -1.90 -13.68
CA MET A 1 21.90 -0.99 -13.15
C MET A 1 21.35 -1.65 -11.90
N SER A 2 21.64 -1.12 -10.72
CA SER A 2 21.11 -1.65 -9.46
C SER A 2 19.68 -1.14 -9.29
N VAL A 3 18.72 -2.07 -9.27
CA VAL A 3 17.32 -1.74 -8.95
C VAL A 3 17.31 -1.31 -7.47
N PRO A 4 16.78 -0.14 -7.11
CA PRO A 4 16.66 0.23 -5.70
C PRO A 4 15.61 -0.67 -5.03
N TYR A 5 16.00 -1.33 -3.96
CA TYR A 5 15.15 -2.25 -3.20
C TYR A 5 14.47 -1.49 -2.06
N PHE A 6 13.17 -1.53 -2.03
CA PHE A 6 12.31 -0.71 -1.19
C PHE A 6 11.63 -1.50 -0.06
N THR A 7 11.77 -1.09 1.19
CA THR A 7 11.10 -1.66 2.39
C THR A 7 10.34 -0.57 3.14
N ASP A 8 9.50 -0.85 4.10
CA ASP A 8 8.65 0.12 4.84
C ASP A 8 9.38 1.12 5.73
N GLU A 9 10.44 0.67 6.36
CA GLU A 9 11.51 1.57 6.74
C GLU A 9 12.06 2.27 5.51
N SER A 10 11.68 1.88 4.32
CA SER A 10 12.14 2.38 3.05
C SER A 10 11.22 3.41 2.42
N VAL A 11 9.93 3.52 2.75
CA VAL A 11 9.19 4.72 2.32
C VAL A 11 9.78 5.94 3.02
N GLU A 12 10.11 5.87 4.31
CA GLU A 12 10.91 6.89 4.98
C GLU A 12 12.37 6.94 4.46
N LYS A 13 12.98 5.81 4.09
CA LYS A 13 14.33 5.75 3.52
C LYS A 13 14.39 6.07 2.03
N GLU A 14 13.36 5.79 1.25
CA GLU A 14 13.28 6.17 -0.17
C GLU A 14 13.17 7.66 -0.34
N GLN A 15 12.36 8.26 0.49
CA GLN A 15 12.28 9.70 0.62
C GLN A 15 13.67 10.24 0.99
N GLY A 16 14.34 9.59 1.94
CA GLY A 16 15.72 9.90 2.31
C GLY A 16 16.73 9.65 1.19
N ILE A 17 16.56 8.62 0.36
CA ILE A 17 17.45 8.34 -0.78
C ILE A 17 17.36 9.45 -1.83
N ILE A 18 16.14 9.87 -2.22
CA ILE A 18 15.99 10.97 -3.19
C ILE A 18 16.63 12.26 -2.66
N ALA A 19 16.36 12.61 -1.40
CA ALA A 19 16.94 13.78 -0.79
C ALA A 19 18.47 13.68 -0.68
N GLN A 20 19.00 12.50 -0.35
CA GLN A 20 20.44 12.25 -0.25
C GLN A 20 21.13 12.31 -1.62
N GLU A 21 20.52 11.72 -2.66
CA GLU A 21 21.05 11.80 -4.03
C GLU A 21 21.01 13.22 -4.60
N MET A 22 20.01 14.00 -4.23
CA MET A 22 19.89 15.40 -4.62
C MET A 22 20.70 16.35 -3.71
N GLY A 23 21.18 15.89 -2.55
CA GLY A 23 21.92 16.70 -1.60
C GLY A 23 21.07 17.80 -0.93
N VAL A 24 19.77 17.58 -0.74
CA VAL A 24 18.79 18.54 -0.20
C VAL A 24 18.06 17.98 1.01
N ASN A 25 17.36 18.85 1.76
CA ASN A 25 16.53 18.41 2.86
C ASN A 25 15.17 17.90 2.37
N ILE A 26 14.53 17.07 3.20
CA ILE A 26 13.18 16.56 2.94
C ILE A 26 12.29 16.85 4.14
N ARG A 27 11.07 17.31 3.84
CA ARG A 27 9.95 17.37 4.77
C ARG A 27 8.95 16.30 4.42
N ILE A 28 8.59 15.47 5.38
CA ILE A 28 7.67 14.36 5.20
C ILE A 28 6.38 14.66 5.96
N THR A 29 5.25 14.49 5.28
CA THR A 29 3.91 14.63 5.84
C THR A 29 2.97 13.64 5.17
N SER A 30 1.70 13.66 5.58
CA SER A 30 0.66 12.84 4.93
C SER A 30 -0.59 13.68 4.65
N GLY A 31 -1.37 13.28 3.65
CA GLY A 31 -2.65 13.94 3.33
C GLY A 31 -3.55 14.11 4.55
N PRO A 32 -3.79 13.05 5.36
CA PRO A 32 -4.58 13.17 6.59
C PRO A 32 -4.01 14.13 7.65
N ALA A 33 -2.70 14.36 7.68
CA ALA A 33 -2.07 15.27 8.63
C ALA A 33 -2.23 16.75 8.27
N ILE A 34 -2.63 17.05 7.03
CA ILE A 34 -2.87 18.41 6.53
C ILE A 34 -4.38 18.66 6.53
N GLU A 35 -4.91 19.11 7.66
CA GLU A 35 -6.36 19.29 7.82
C GLU A 35 -6.86 20.63 7.24
N LYS A 36 -6.02 21.65 7.30
CA LYS A 36 -6.40 23.02 6.95
C LYS A 36 -5.40 23.66 5.99
N PRO A 37 -5.83 24.62 5.16
CA PRO A 37 -4.96 25.41 4.30
C PRO A 37 -3.75 26.01 5.01
N GLY A 38 -3.92 26.46 6.27
CA GLY A 38 -2.85 27.02 7.08
C GLY A 38 -1.76 26.02 7.46
N ASP A 39 -2.09 24.72 7.60
CA ASP A 39 -1.11 23.68 7.89
C ASP A 39 -0.16 23.50 6.71
N LEU A 40 -0.72 23.44 5.49
CA LEU A 40 0.07 23.37 4.26
C LEU A 40 0.92 24.64 4.06
N ALA A 41 0.33 25.82 4.26
CA ALA A 41 1.04 27.09 4.16
C ALA A 41 2.26 27.14 5.12
N ALA A 42 2.07 26.69 6.36
CA ALA A 42 3.17 26.61 7.33
C ALA A 42 4.28 25.61 6.90
N LEU A 43 3.93 24.50 6.29
CA LEU A 43 4.91 23.55 5.75
C LEU A 43 5.70 24.17 4.60
N LEU A 44 5.02 24.80 3.64
CA LEU A 44 5.62 25.40 2.44
C LEU A 44 6.53 26.57 2.77
N THR A 45 6.12 27.47 3.68
CA THR A 45 6.91 28.64 4.08
C THR A 45 8.16 28.30 4.90
N ASN A 46 8.24 27.09 5.45
CA ASN A 46 9.39 26.58 6.19
C ASN A 46 10.35 25.72 5.35
N LEU A 47 10.14 25.63 4.02
CA LEU A 47 11.09 25.01 3.11
C LEU A 47 12.24 25.96 2.78
N ASN A 48 13.39 25.38 2.45
CA ASN A 48 14.51 26.10 1.86
C ASN A 48 14.55 25.86 0.34
N GLU A 49 15.45 26.58 -0.34
CA GLU A 49 15.64 26.42 -1.79
C GLU A 49 16.02 24.97 -2.13
N ASN A 50 15.28 24.36 -3.08
CA ASN A 50 15.42 23.01 -3.56
C ASN A 50 15.04 21.89 -2.57
N ASP A 51 14.49 22.19 -1.40
CA ASP A 51 13.99 21.18 -0.47
C ASP A 51 12.89 20.33 -1.12
N ILE A 52 12.69 19.14 -0.58
CA ILE A 52 11.63 18.22 -1.00
C ILE A 52 10.49 18.27 0.04
N LEU A 53 9.26 18.45 -0.44
CA LEU A 53 8.05 18.16 0.32
C LEU A 53 7.48 16.84 -0.14
N PHE A 54 7.47 15.84 0.72
CA PHE A 54 6.84 14.55 0.47
C PHE A 54 5.49 14.46 1.19
N VAL A 55 4.44 14.13 0.44
CA VAL A 55 3.09 13.96 0.97
C VAL A 55 2.61 12.54 0.69
N ASP A 56 2.55 11.72 1.75
CA ASP A 56 1.98 10.38 1.67
C ASP A 56 0.45 10.44 1.65
N GLU A 57 -0.19 9.47 0.99
CA GLU A 57 -1.66 9.42 0.84
C GLU A 57 -2.23 10.76 0.34
N ILE A 58 -1.57 11.38 -0.64
CA ILE A 58 -1.90 12.73 -1.15
C ILE A 58 -3.35 12.83 -1.65
N HIS A 59 -3.97 11.72 -2.06
CA HIS A 59 -5.38 11.67 -2.47
C HIS A 59 -6.37 11.98 -1.33
N ARG A 60 -5.88 12.03 -0.08
CA ARG A 60 -6.70 12.36 1.10
C ARG A 60 -6.65 13.85 1.47
N LEU A 61 -5.96 14.66 0.71
CA LEU A 61 -6.06 16.12 0.85
C LEU A 61 -7.49 16.58 0.60
N ASN A 62 -7.97 17.48 1.43
CA ASN A 62 -9.25 18.10 1.16
C ASN A 62 -9.11 19.19 0.10
N ARG A 63 -10.22 19.53 -0.56
CA ARG A 63 -10.22 20.47 -1.68
C ARG A 63 -9.65 21.85 -1.34
N ALA A 64 -9.91 22.36 -0.13
CA ALA A 64 -9.41 23.67 0.28
C ALA A 64 -7.89 23.69 0.42
N VAL A 65 -7.27 22.57 0.80
CA VAL A 65 -5.81 22.39 0.85
C VAL A 65 -5.25 22.25 -0.57
N GLU A 66 -5.91 21.48 -1.46
CA GLU A 66 -5.48 21.37 -2.85
C GLU A 66 -5.46 22.74 -3.55
N GLU A 67 -6.44 23.61 -3.30
CA GLU A 67 -6.54 24.95 -3.89
C GLU A 67 -5.33 25.86 -3.54
N ILE A 68 -4.72 25.67 -2.36
CA ILE A 68 -3.46 26.35 -2.00
C ILE A 68 -2.24 25.69 -2.65
N LEU A 69 -2.30 24.37 -2.85
CA LEU A 69 -1.19 23.63 -3.45
C LEU A 69 -0.99 23.98 -4.93
N TYR A 70 -2.06 24.33 -5.65
CA TYR A 70 -1.97 24.64 -7.08
C TYR A 70 -1.03 25.81 -7.40
N PRO A 71 -1.21 27.01 -6.84
CA PRO A 71 -0.30 28.13 -7.08
C PRO A 71 1.10 27.87 -6.50
N ALA A 72 1.21 27.09 -5.43
CA ALA A 72 2.51 26.69 -4.90
C ALA A 72 3.30 25.82 -5.90
N MET A 73 2.64 24.95 -6.63
CA MET A 73 3.27 24.08 -7.65
C MET A 73 3.59 24.83 -8.96
N GLU A 74 2.74 25.78 -9.36
CA GLU A 74 2.87 26.48 -10.63
C GLU A 74 3.77 27.70 -10.53
N ASP A 75 3.53 28.54 -9.52
CA ASP A 75 4.12 29.86 -9.39
C ASP A 75 5.14 30.00 -8.25
N TYR A 76 5.30 28.96 -7.42
CA TYR A 76 6.05 29.03 -6.16
C TYR A 76 5.56 30.17 -5.28
N ALA A 77 4.27 30.29 -5.13
CA ALA A 77 3.62 31.30 -4.30
C ALA A 77 2.33 30.77 -3.69
N ILE A 78 1.90 31.33 -2.57
CA ILE A 78 0.61 31.06 -1.95
C ILE A 78 -0.11 32.37 -1.66
N ASP A 79 -1.43 32.36 -1.78
CA ASP A 79 -2.29 33.48 -1.44
C ASP A 79 -2.93 33.23 -0.07
N ILE A 80 -2.62 34.08 0.92
CA ILE A 80 -3.17 33.99 2.27
C ILE A 80 -4.20 35.08 2.46
N ILE A 81 -5.42 34.72 2.82
CA ILE A 81 -6.48 35.66 3.14
C ILE A 81 -6.37 36.07 4.61
N ILE A 82 -6.10 37.33 4.88
CA ILE A 82 -6.04 37.91 6.23
C ILE A 82 -7.29 38.77 6.46
N GLY A 83 -7.98 38.50 7.57
CA GLY A 83 -9.23 39.16 7.94
C GLY A 83 -10.48 38.34 7.61
N LYS A 84 -11.65 38.94 7.87
CA LYS A 84 -12.96 38.33 7.60
C LYS A 84 -13.87 39.33 6.92
N GLY A 85 -14.75 38.83 6.04
CA GLY A 85 -15.77 39.65 5.35
C GLY A 85 -15.19 40.53 4.25
N PRO A 86 -15.90 41.65 3.88
CA PRO A 86 -15.54 42.49 2.73
C PRO A 86 -14.20 43.24 2.87
N SER A 87 -13.63 43.28 4.07
CA SER A 87 -12.31 43.91 4.36
C SER A 87 -11.15 42.90 4.40
N ALA A 88 -11.39 41.66 4.02
CA ALA A 88 -10.34 40.67 3.94
C ALA A 88 -9.34 41.04 2.82
N ASN A 89 -8.07 41.05 3.13
CA ASN A 89 -6.97 41.28 2.19
C ASN A 89 -6.28 39.97 1.85
N SER A 90 -6.01 39.72 0.56
CA SER A 90 -5.16 38.66 0.11
C SER A 90 -3.71 39.12 0.09
N ILE A 91 -2.82 38.40 0.75
CA ILE A 91 -1.37 38.61 0.70
C ILE A 91 -0.77 37.43 -0.04
N ARG A 92 -0.04 37.73 -1.14
CA ARG A 92 0.75 36.75 -1.87
C ARG A 92 2.12 36.63 -1.21
N LEU A 93 2.47 35.39 -0.84
CA LEU A 93 3.79 35.04 -0.29
C LEU A 93 4.52 34.20 -1.32
N ASP A 94 5.72 34.67 -1.68
CA ASP A 94 6.63 33.89 -2.51
C ASP A 94 7.26 32.74 -1.70
N LEU A 95 7.37 31.58 -2.33
CA LEU A 95 7.98 30.38 -1.77
C LEU A 95 9.33 30.13 -2.42
N PRO A 96 10.27 29.52 -1.70
CA PRO A 96 11.48 28.99 -2.32
C PRO A 96 11.09 27.92 -3.35
N ARG A 97 11.93 27.67 -4.34
CA ARG A 97 11.73 26.56 -5.26
C ARG A 97 11.87 25.26 -4.50
N PHE A 98 10.91 24.38 -4.66
CA PHE A 98 10.87 23.08 -4.00
C PHE A 98 10.40 21.98 -4.96
N THR A 99 10.65 20.74 -4.60
CA THR A 99 10.12 19.57 -5.30
C THR A 99 8.99 18.95 -4.49
N LEU A 100 7.79 18.81 -5.09
CA LEU A 100 6.68 18.09 -4.50
C LEU A 100 6.71 16.63 -4.94
N ILE A 101 6.70 15.70 -3.99
CA ILE A 101 6.52 14.27 -4.25
C ILE A 101 5.25 13.82 -3.54
N GLY A 102 4.28 13.33 -4.30
CA GLY A 102 3.05 12.75 -3.78
C GLY A 102 3.03 11.24 -3.93
N ALA A 103 2.74 10.51 -2.86
CA ALA A 103 2.48 9.08 -2.91
C ALA A 103 0.99 8.80 -2.72
N THR A 104 0.47 7.79 -3.42
CA THR A 104 -0.94 7.39 -3.31
C THR A 104 -1.13 5.93 -3.67
N THR A 105 -1.98 5.24 -2.91
CA THR A 105 -2.50 3.91 -3.24
C THR A 105 -3.68 3.98 -4.20
N ARG A 106 -4.32 5.15 -4.33
CA ARG A 106 -5.55 5.39 -5.10
C ARG A 106 -5.37 6.53 -6.12
N ALA A 107 -4.54 6.31 -7.14
CA ALA A 107 -4.29 7.32 -8.18
C ALA A 107 -5.58 7.84 -8.87
N GLY A 108 -6.61 6.99 -8.99
CA GLY A 108 -7.91 7.37 -9.52
C GLY A 108 -8.74 8.29 -8.62
N SER A 109 -8.37 8.42 -7.34
CA SER A 109 -9.03 9.33 -6.38
C SER A 109 -8.41 10.73 -6.34
N LEU A 110 -7.27 10.93 -7.03
CA LEU A 110 -6.69 12.26 -7.20
C LEU A 110 -7.60 13.13 -8.08
N SER A 111 -7.81 14.37 -7.68
CA SER A 111 -8.50 15.33 -8.51
C SER A 111 -7.74 15.55 -9.84
N ALA A 112 -8.46 15.70 -10.95
CA ALA A 112 -7.82 15.93 -12.24
C ALA A 112 -6.90 17.16 -12.21
N PRO A 113 -7.29 18.32 -11.60
CA PRO A 113 -6.43 19.48 -11.51
C PRO A 113 -5.11 19.21 -10.75
N LEU A 114 -5.13 18.40 -9.68
CA LEU A 114 -3.92 18.06 -8.94
C LEU A 114 -3.03 17.13 -9.75
N ARG A 115 -3.63 16.07 -10.33
CA ARG A 115 -2.88 15.08 -11.13
C ARG A 115 -2.17 15.71 -12.33
N ASP A 116 -2.84 16.63 -13.03
CA ASP A 116 -2.32 17.25 -14.26
C ASP A 116 -1.16 18.23 -13.99
N ARG A 117 -0.95 18.61 -12.72
CA ARG A 117 0.18 19.46 -12.29
C ARG A 117 1.45 18.69 -11.95
N PHE A 118 1.35 17.36 -11.79
CA PHE A 118 2.54 16.53 -11.65
C PHE A 118 3.18 16.30 -13.01
N GLY A 119 4.44 16.72 -13.16
CA GLY A 119 5.19 16.55 -14.40
C GLY A 119 5.61 15.10 -14.67
N VAL A 120 5.71 14.28 -13.62
CA VAL A 120 6.09 12.87 -13.71
C VAL A 120 5.14 12.05 -12.86
N THR A 121 4.57 11.00 -13.45
CA THR A 121 3.76 10.00 -12.75
C THR A 121 4.40 8.64 -12.91
N LEU A 122 4.76 8.01 -11.80
CA LEU A 122 5.35 6.68 -11.76
C LEU A 122 4.37 5.71 -11.14
N ARG A 123 4.25 4.53 -11.76
CA ARG A 123 3.48 3.42 -11.19
C ARG A 123 4.46 2.38 -10.67
N LEU A 124 4.41 2.13 -9.37
CA LEU A 124 5.18 1.06 -8.76
C LEU A 124 4.48 -0.28 -9.00
N GLU A 125 5.23 -1.25 -9.49
CA GLU A 125 4.75 -2.62 -9.69
C GLU A 125 5.10 -3.48 -8.47
N LEU A 126 4.36 -4.58 -8.32
CA LEU A 126 4.67 -5.56 -7.28
C LEU A 126 5.98 -6.27 -7.63
N TYR A 127 6.78 -6.57 -6.61
CA TYR A 127 8.02 -7.31 -6.75
C TYR A 127 7.76 -8.77 -7.11
N THR A 128 8.63 -9.32 -7.93
CA THR A 128 8.68 -10.76 -8.18
C THR A 128 9.16 -11.53 -6.93
N PRO A 129 8.85 -12.82 -6.79
CA PRO A 129 9.39 -13.63 -5.70
C PRO A 129 10.91 -13.63 -5.63
N GLU A 130 11.58 -13.57 -6.78
CA GLU A 130 13.04 -13.56 -6.89
C GLU A 130 13.63 -12.25 -6.32
N GLU A 131 13.04 -11.11 -6.66
CA GLU A 131 13.42 -9.79 -6.12
C GLU A 131 13.15 -9.71 -4.61
N LEU A 132 11.98 -10.18 -4.17
CA LEU A 132 11.67 -10.25 -2.74
C LEU A 132 12.61 -11.16 -1.96
N ALA A 133 13.05 -12.28 -2.54
CA ALA A 133 14.01 -13.17 -1.89
C ALA A 133 15.37 -12.48 -1.66
N LEU A 134 15.79 -11.59 -2.57
CA LEU A 134 16.99 -10.77 -2.36
C LEU A 134 16.81 -9.76 -1.22
N ILE A 135 15.63 -9.14 -1.14
CA ILE A 135 15.29 -8.23 -0.04
C ILE A 135 15.26 -8.98 1.30
N VAL A 136 14.64 -10.15 1.34
CA VAL A 136 14.57 -11.00 2.54
C VAL A 136 15.97 -11.40 3.01
N LYS A 137 16.86 -11.83 2.10
CA LYS A 137 18.27 -12.17 2.44
C LYS A 137 19.02 -10.98 3.01
N ARG A 138 18.89 -9.80 2.38
CA ARG A 138 19.51 -8.57 2.90
C ARG A 138 18.99 -8.22 4.29
N SER A 139 17.68 -8.27 4.48
CA SER A 139 17.05 -7.98 5.76
C SER A 139 17.44 -8.98 6.85
N ALA A 140 17.56 -10.26 6.51
CA ALA A 140 18.05 -11.31 7.41
C ALA A 140 19.49 -11.02 7.86
N GLY A 141 20.37 -10.57 6.95
CA GLY A 141 21.72 -10.13 7.28
C GLY A 141 21.73 -8.96 8.26
N ILE A 142 20.87 -7.96 8.08
CA ILE A 142 20.73 -6.81 9.00
C ILE A 142 20.22 -7.26 10.38
N LEU A 143 19.33 -8.25 10.41
CA LEU A 143 18.78 -8.83 11.65
C LEU A 143 19.72 -9.87 12.29
N ASN A 144 20.87 -10.16 11.68
CA ASN A 144 21.81 -11.20 12.10
C ASN A 144 21.14 -12.58 12.24
N VAL A 145 20.29 -12.95 11.28
CA VAL A 145 19.60 -14.24 11.25
C VAL A 145 20.09 -15.07 10.08
N PRO A 146 20.63 -16.27 10.32
CA PRO A 146 21.00 -17.19 9.25
C PRO A 146 19.76 -17.63 8.46
N ILE A 147 19.81 -17.51 7.14
CA ILE A 147 18.75 -17.94 6.24
C ILE A 147 19.33 -18.59 5.00
N ASP A 148 18.79 -19.72 4.60
CA ASP A 148 19.16 -20.34 3.33
C ASP A 148 18.40 -19.74 2.13
N PRO A 149 18.87 -19.96 0.90
CA PRO A 149 18.21 -19.43 -0.30
C PRO A 149 16.75 -19.88 -0.46
N ASP A 150 16.43 -21.12 -0.08
CA ASP A 150 15.11 -21.69 -0.24
C ASP A 150 14.14 -21.18 0.83
N GLY A 151 14.63 -20.96 2.07
CA GLY A 151 13.87 -20.30 3.14
C GLY A 151 13.53 -18.85 2.79
N ALA A 152 14.48 -18.10 2.20
CA ALA A 152 14.21 -16.76 1.72
C ALA A 152 13.18 -16.75 0.59
N MET A 153 13.26 -17.70 -0.34
CA MET A 153 12.29 -17.85 -1.43
C MET A 153 10.91 -18.25 -0.91
N GLU A 154 10.82 -19.09 0.12
CA GLU A 154 9.54 -19.49 0.71
C GLU A 154 8.80 -18.30 1.35
N ILE A 155 9.53 -17.44 2.08
CA ILE A 155 8.99 -16.19 2.62
C ILE A 155 8.57 -15.27 1.48
N ALA A 156 9.40 -15.10 0.46
CA ALA A 156 9.17 -14.20 -0.66
C ALA A 156 7.88 -14.57 -1.44
N ARG A 157 7.69 -15.86 -1.75
CA ARG A 157 6.51 -16.33 -2.49
C ARG A 157 5.18 -16.04 -1.79
N ARG A 158 5.17 -16.05 -0.45
CA ARG A 158 3.96 -15.77 0.35
C ARG A 158 3.77 -14.30 0.69
N SER A 159 4.69 -13.42 0.21
CA SER A 159 4.70 -11.99 0.57
C SER A 159 3.92 -11.08 -0.36
N ARG A 160 3.09 -11.64 -1.24
CA ARG A 160 2.16 -10.90 -2.11
C ARG A 160 2.82 -9.78 -2.93
N GLY A 161 4.08 -9.95 -3.35
CA GLY A 161 4.81 -8.93 -4.11
C GLY A 161 5.22 -7.70 -3.32
N THR A 162 5.11 -7.71 -1.97
CA THR A 162 5.28 -6.52 -1.13
C THR A 162 6.43 -6.67 -0.14
N PRO A 163 7.47 -5.82 -0.20
CA PRO A 163 8.60 -5.83 0.74
C PRO A 163 8.18 -5.70 2.21
N ARG A 164 7.18 -4.89 2.51
CA ARG A 164 6.58 -4.71 3.86
C ARG A 164 6.12 -6.05 4.43
N ILE A 165 5.36 -6.80 3.65
CA ILE A 165 4.84 -8.10 4.04
C ILE A 165 6.00 -9.09 4.21
N ALA A 166 6.97 -9.09 3.28
CA ALA A 166 8.14 -9.96 3.34
C ALA A 166 8.97 -9.74 4.61
N ASN A 167 9.25 -8.49 4.96
CA ASN A 167 9.98 -8.15 6.19
C ASN A 167 9.20 -8.48 7.47
N ARG A 168 7.88 -8.27 7.46
CA ARG A 168 7.01 -8.68 8.57
C ARG A 168 7.03 -10.18 8.77
N MET A 169 6.92 -10.96 7.68
CA MET A 169 7.00 -12.42 7.73
C MET A 169 8.38 -12.89 8.18
N LEU A 170 9.46 -12.30 7.65
CA LEU A 170 10.82 -12.64 8.06
C LEU A 170 11.01 -12.50 9.57
N ARG A 171 10.55 -11.41 10.18
CA ARG A 171 10.65 -11.22 11.64
C ARG A 171 9.90 -12.32 12.41
N ARG A 172 8.71 -12.71 11.96
CA ARG A 172 7.93 -13.79 12.60
C ARG A 172 8.55 -15.16 12.41
N VAL A 173 9.06 -15.44 11.21
CA VAL A 173 9.76 -16.69 10.92
C VAL A 173 11.07 -16.79 11.72
N ARG A 174 11.79 -15.67 11.89
CA ARG A 174 12.95 -15.59 12.78
C ARG A 174 12.61 -16.01 14.22
N ASP A 175 11.56 -15.38 14.77
CA ASP A 175 11.13 -15.66 16.15
C ASP A 175 10.75 -17.16 16.31
N PHE A 176 10.08 -17.72 15.30
CA PHE A 176 9.76 -19.15 15.26
C PHE A 176 11.03 -20.01 15.18
N ALA A 177 11.98 -19.66 14.29
CA ALA A 177 13.23 -20.40 14.14
C ALA A 177 14.06 -20.41 15.43
N GLN A 178 14.09 -19.30 16.17
CA GLN A 178 14.81 -19.19 17.45
C GLN A 178 14.21 -20.04 18.57
N VAL A 179 12.87 -20.20 18.56
CA VAL A 179 12.15 -20.91 19.64
C VAL A 179 11.97 -22.40 19.32
N MET A 180 11.67 -22.73 18.07
CA MET A 180 11.21 -24.06 17.64
C MET A 180 12.23 -24.81 16.78
N ALA A 181 13.38 -24.19 16.45
CA ALA A 181 14.44 -24.75 15.65
C ALA A 181 15.82 -24.33 16.20
N ASP A 182 16.86 -24.49 15.40
CA ASP A 182 18.26 -24.16 15.72
C ASP A 182 18.64 -22.69 15.41
N GLY A 183 17.66 -21.84 15.13
CA GLY A 183 17.85 -20.42 14.80
C GLY A 183 18.17 -20.15 13.32
N VAL A 184 18.23 -21.20 12.48
CA VAL A 184 18.45 -21.08 11.04
C VAL A 184 17.10 -21.13 10.30
N ILE A 185 16.87 -20.19 9.39
CA ILE A 185 15.67 -20.20 8.57
C ILE A 185 15.92 -21.03 7.30
N THR A 186 15.55 -22.29 7.36
CA THR A 186 15.47 -23.18 6.19
C THR A 186 14.08 -23.11 5.56
N LYS A 187 13.93 -23.70 4.37
CA LYS A 187 12.63 -23.84 3.72
C LYS A 187 11.57 -24.46 4.63
N ASP A 188 11.93 -25.57 5.30
CA ASP A 188 11.00 -26.30 6.18
C ASP A 188 10.61 -25.48 7.41
N VAL A 189 11.56 -24.73 7.98
CA VAL A 189 11.30 -23.83 9.10
C VAL A 189 10.38 -22.69 8.66
N ALA A 190 10.65 -22.09 7.49
CA ALA A 190 9.82 -21.03 6.94
C ALA A 190 8.38 -21.52 6.64
N ASP A 191 8.25 -22.70 6.01
CA ASP A 191 6.92 -23.27 5.71
C ASP A 191 6.12 -23.54 7.00
N LYS A 192 6.72 -24.22 8.00
CA LYS A 192 6.07 -24.48 9.28
C LYS A 192 5.66 -23.20 10.02
N ALA A 193 6.56 -22.21 10.06
CA ALA A 193 6.30 -20.94 10.70
C ALA A 193 5.13 -20.19 10.03
N LEU A 194 5.13 -20.11 8.70
CA LEU A 194 4.08 -19.42 7.95
C LEU A 194 2.73 -20.12 8.05
N LEU A 195 2.73 -21.46 8.06
CA LEU A 195 1.49 -22.22 8.32
C LEU A 195 0.97 -22.01 9.75
N ALA A 196 1.85 -21.93 10.75
CA ALA A 196 1.46 -21.60 12.12
C ALA A 196 0.90 -20.17 12.25
N LEU A 197 1.30 -19.26 11.36
CA LEU A 197 0.76 -17.92 11.23
C LEU A 197 -0.50 -17.86 10.35
N GLU A 198 -1.04 -19.02 9.98
CA GLU A 198 -2.21 -19.16 9.11
C GLU A 198 -2.02 -18.55 7.70
N VAL A 199 -0.80 -18.41 7.22
CA VAL A 199 -0.46 -17.97 5.88
C VAL A 199 -0.22 -19.19 5.01
N ASP A 200 -1.05 -19.39 4.01
CA ASP A 200 -0.97 -20.54 3.11
C ASP A 200 0.13 -20.38 2.03
N ARG A 201 0.25 -21.38 1.15
CA ARG A 201 1.30 -21.43 0.12
C ARG A 201 1.20 -20.31 -0.93
N LEU A 202 0.03 -19.72 -1.08
CA LEU A 202 -0.19 -18.55 -1.96
C LEU A 202 -0.15 -17.22 -1.19
N GLY A 203 0.15 -17.25 0.11
CA GLY A 203 0.17 -16.05 0.94
C GLY A 203 -1.22 -15.57 1.39
N LEU A 204 -2.26 -16.40 1.29
CA LEU A 204 -3.57 -16.07 1.83
C LEU A 204 -3.55 -16.25 3.35
N ASP A 205 -4.07 -15.24 4.05
CA ASP A 205 -4.24 -15.29 5.50
C ASP A 205 -5.68 -15.75 5.87
N ASN A 206 -5.98 -15.70 7.16
CA ASN A 206 -7.29 -16.12 7.66
C ASN A 206 -8.43 -15.26 7.07
N VAL A 207 -8.24 -13.95 6.95
CA VAL A 207 -9.29 -13.05 6.46
C VAL A 207 -9.58 -13.30 4.98
N ASP A 208 -8.56 -13.50 4.15
CA ASP A 208 -8.75 -13.89 2.73
C ASP A 208 -9.60 -15.13 2.61
N ARG A 209 -9.24 -16.18 3.37
CA ARG A 209 -9.98 -17.46 3.32
C ARG A 209 -11.40 -17.31 3.86
N ARG A 210 -11.63 -16.56 4.92
CA ARG A 210 -12.96 -16.25 5.45
C ARG A 210 -13.79 -15.48 4.44
N MET A 211 -13.19 -14.50 3.75
CA MET A 211 -13.85 -13.72 2.72
C MET A 211 -14.33 -14.62 1.57
N LEU A 212 -13.43 -15.44 1.01
CA LEU A 212 -13.78 -16.37 -0.07
C LEU A 212 -14.83 -17.42 0.37
N ARG A 213 -14.66 -18.01 1.57
CA ARG A 213 -15.64 -18.98 2.12
C ARG A 213 -16.99 -18.34 2.34
N ALA A 214 -17.05 -17.13 2.90
CA ALA A 214 -18.31 -16.44 3.11
C ALA A 214 -19.09 -16.22 1.79
N ILE A 215 -18.39 -15.84 0.72
CA ILE A 215 -19.02 -15.68 -0.59
C ILE A 215 -19.52 -17.03 -1.12
N ILE A 216 -18.76 -18.11 -0.93
CA ILE A 216 -19.14 -19.46 -1.38
C ILE A 216 -20.34 -19.99 -0.58
N GLU A 217 -20.23 -20.00 0.75
CA GLU A 217 -21.16 -20.69 1.65
C GLU A 217 -22.46 -19.91 1.84
N ASN A 218 -22.38 -18.57 1.99
CA ASN A 218 -23.56 -17.75 2.30
C ASN A 218 -24.24 -17.16 1.04
N TYR A 219 -23.50 -17.04 -0.07
CA TYR A 219 -23.98 -16.36 -1.28
C TYR A 219 -23.82 -17.19 -2.56
N GLY A 220 -23.58 -18.50 -2.43
CA GLY A 220 -23.51 -19.43 -3.57
C GLY A 220 -22.43 -19.07 -4.61
N GLY A 221 -21.34 -18.42 -4.19
CA GLY A 221 -20.27 -17.95 -5.07
C GLY A 221 -20.42 -16.50 -5.54
N GLY A 222 -21.48 -15.82 -5.14
CA GLY A 222 -21.79 -14.42 -5.47
C GLY A 222 -22.83 -14.27 -6.58
N PRO A 223 -23.18 -13.02 -6.97
CA PRO A 223 -22.57 -11.76 -6.54
C PRO A 223 -23.04 -11.29 -5.16
N VAL A 224 -22.14 -10.69 -4.38
CA VAL A 224 -22.43 -10.08 -3.08
C VAL A 224 -21.85 -8.66 -2.99
N GLY A 225 -22.62 -7.74 -2.39
CA GLY A 225 -22.17 -6.37 -2.15
C GLY A 225 -21.04 -6.30 -1.11
N LEU A 226 -20.18 -5.26 -1.22
CA LEU A 226 -19.04 -5.09 -0.32
C LEU A 226 -19.46 -4.96 1.15
N ASP A 227 -20.43 -4.09 1.43
CA ASP A 227 -20.87 -3.83 2.81
C ASP A 227 -21.54 -5.06 3.43
N THR A 228 -22.30 -5.82 2.63
CA THR A 228 -22.89 -7.07 3.07
C THR A 228 -21.84 -8.10 3.42
N LEU A 229 -20.80 -8.23 2.58
CA LEU A 229 -19.69 -9.13 2.82
C LEU A 229 -18.88 -8.72 4.05
N ALA A 230 -18.59 -7.43 4.19
CA ALA A 230 -17.88 -6.85 5.33
C ALA A 230 -18.61 -7.14 6.66
N ALA A 231 -19.92 -6.90 6.69
CA ALA A 231 -20.76 -7.23 7.84
C ALA A 231 -20.77 -8.75 8.14
N THR A 232 -20.78 -9.59 7.10
CA THR A 232 -20.81 -11.06 7.27
C THR A 232 -19.52 -11.59 7.93
N ILE A 233 -18.37 -11.03 7.60
CA ILE A 233 -17.10 -11.50 8.14
C ILE A 233 -16.57 -10.65 9.30
N GLY A 234 -17.28 -9.57 9.67
CA GLY A 234 -16.92 -8.69 10.78
C GLY A 234 -15.67 -7.84 10.50
N GLU A 235 -15.54 -7.35 9.27
CA GLU A 235 -14.45 -6.47 8.83
C GLU A 235 -15.01 -5.14 8.29
N GLU A 236 -14.16 -4.13 8.15
CA GLU A 236 -14.52 -2.87 7.52
C GLU A 236 -14.52 -2.99 5.98
N SER A 237 -15.54 -2.42 5.32
CA SER A 237 -15.66 -2.44 3.85
C SER A 237 -14.42 -1.88 3.16
N VAL A 238 -13.87 -0.78 3.66
CA VAL A 238 -12.64 -0.15 3.13
C VAL A 238 -11.44 -1.09 3.24
N THR A 239 -11.31 -1.79 4.35
CA THR A 239 -10.24 -2.77 4.56
C THR A 239 -10.33 -3.93 3.56
N LEU A 240 -11.53 -4.45 3.31
CA LEU A 240 -11.72 -5.48 2.30
C LEU A 240 -11.36 -4.99 0.90
N GLU A 241 -11.80 -3.79 0.54
CA GLU A 241 -11.57 -3.21 -0.78
C GLU A 241 -10.10 -2.87 -1.05
N ASP A 242 -9.39 -2.34 -0.05
CA ASP A 242 -8.04 -1.80 -0.24
C ASP A 242 -6.93 -2.82 0.04
N VAL A 243 -7.17 -3.77 0.95
CA VAL A 243 -6.13 -4.69 1.42
C VAL A 243 -6.29 -6.10 0.86
N TYR A 244 -7.51 -6.63 0.83
CA TYR A 244 -7.75 -8.04 0.50
C TYR A 244 -8.16 -8.25 -0.95
N GLU A 245 -9.13 -7.51 -1.47
CA GLU A 245 -9.62 -7.68 -2.85
C GLU A 245 -8.53 -7.60 -3.91
N PRO A 246 -7.58 -6.65 -3.88
CA PRO A 246 -6.60 -6.50 -4.95
C PRO A 246 -5.76 -7.76 -5.16
N TYR A 247 -5.34 -8.39 -4.07
CA TYR A 247 -4.54 -9.62 -4.15
C TYR A 247 -5.38 -10.82 -4.60
N LEU A 248 -6.59 -10.98 -4.08
CA LEU A 248 -7.50 -12.04 -4.50
C LEU A 248 -7.89 -11.92 -5.99
N MET A 249 -8.07 -10.70 -6.48
CA MET A 249 -8.30 -10.44 -7.90
C MET A 249 -7.07 -10.76 -8.76
N GLN A 250 -5.87 -10.41 -8.29
CA GLN A 250 -4.60 -10.72 -8.96
C GLN A 250 -4.38 -12.23 -9.09
N LEU A 251 -4.71 -12.99 -8.05
CA LEU A 251 -4.68 -14.46 -8.09
C LEU A 251 -5.77 -15.04 -9.00
N GLY A 252 -6.73 -14.23 -9.40
CA GLY A 252 -7.89 -14.67 -10.17
C GLY A 252 -8.89 -15.48 -9.33
N PHE A 253 -8.94 -15.26 -8.02
CA PHE A 253 -9.88 -15.91 -7.09
C PHE A 253 -11.18 -15.15 -6.93
N LEU A 254 -11.12 -13.83 -7.13
CA LEU A 254 -12.23 -12.92 -7.00
C LEU A 254 -12.42 -12.12 -8.28
N THR A 255 -13.67 -11.87 -8.65
CA THR A 255 -14.04 -10.97 -9.74
C THR A 255 -15.04 -9.93 -9.24
N ARG A 256 -14.90 -8.70 -9.76
CA ARG A 256 -15.80 -7.58 -9.47
C ARG A 256 -16.80 -7.44 -10.64
N THR A 257 -18.07 -7.47 -10.34
CA THR A 257 -19.14 -7.26 -11.31
C THR A 257 -19.97 -6.03 -10.89
N PRO A 258 -20.80 -5.46 -11.76
CA PRO A 258 -21.70 -4.37 -11.38
C PRO A 258 -22.68 -4.74 -10.25
N ARG A 259 -22.96 -6.05 -10.06
CA ARG A 259 -23.84 -6.56 -9.01
C ARG A 259 -23.12 -6.90 -7.71
N GLY A 260 -21.78 -6.95 -7.70
CA GLY A 260 -20.97 -7.29 -6.53
C GLY A 260 -19.79 -8.20 -6.84
N ARG A 261 -19.28 -8.84 -5.79
CA ARG A 261 -18.10 -9.72 -5.80
C ARG A 261 -18.52 -11.16 -6.04
N CYS A 262 -17.79 -11.84 -6.93
CA CYS A 262 -17.99 -13.26 -7.24
C CYS A 262 -16.69 -14.02 -7.08
N VAL A 263 -16.77 -15.23 -6.54
CA VAL A 263 -15.65 -16.16 -6.42
C VAL A 263 -15.53 -16.98 -7.71
N THR A 264 -14.32 -17.20 -8.17
CA THR A 264 -14.03 -17.98 -9.38
C THR A 264 -13.87 -19.47 -9.06
N GLN A 265 -13.99 -20.33 -10.07
CA GLN A 265 -13.72 -21.75 -9.93
C GLN A 265 -12.33 -22.05 -9.33
N LYS A 266 -11.31 -21.24 -9.70
CA LYS A 266 -9.94 -21.39 -9.21
C LYS A 266 -9.86 -21.25 -7.68
N ALA A 267 -10.69 -20.40 -7.08
CA ALA A 267 -10.75 -20.26 -5.62
C ALA A 267 -11.44 -21.44 -4.94
N TYR A 268 -12.47 -22.02 -5.54
CA TYR A 268 -13.08 -23.27 -5.05
C TYR A 268 -12.06 -24.42 -5.01
N GLU A 269 -11.28 -24.56 -6.09
CA GLU A 269 -10.22 -25.56 -6.18
C GLU A 269 -9.15 -25.35 -5.08
N HIS A 270 -8.72 -24.11 -4.87
CA HIS A 270 -7.74 -23.77 -3.83
C HIS A 270 -8.26 -24.03 -2.42
N LEU A 271 -9.52 -23.74 -2.15
CA LEU A 271 -10.14 -23.97 -0.85
C LEU A 271 -10.61 -25.42 -0.64
N HIS A 272 -10.44 -26.29 -1.64
CA HIS A 272 -10.91 -27.67 -1.65
C HIS A 272 -12.43 -27.79 -1.41
N VAL A 273 -13.20 -26.84 -1.96
CA VAL A 273 -14.66 -26.83 -1.91
C VAL A 273 -15.21 -27.28 -3.27
N ALA A 274 -16.20 -28.14 -3.28
CA ALA A 274 -16.84 -28.58 -4.52
C ALA A 274 -17.47 -27.38 -5.25
N PHE A 275 -17.10 -27.18 -6.52
CA PHE A 275 -17.71 -26.17 -7.37
C PHE A 275 -19.10 -26.67 -7.80
N VAL A 276 -20.12 -26.14 -7.16
CA VAL A 276 -21.52 -26.33 -7.65
C VAL A 276 -21.71 -25.27 -8.72
N GLY A 277 -21.56 -25.67 -9.99
CA GLY A 277 -21.73 -24.76 -11.13
C GLY A 277 -23.01 -23.94 -10.98
N GLN A 278 -22.89 -22.63 -11.12
CA GLN A 278 -24.06 -21.75 -11.20
C GLN A 278 -24.91 -22.29 -12.37
N GLN A 279 -26.08 -22.84 -12.09
CA GLN A 279 -27.10 -23.02 -13.13
C GLN A 279 -27.34 -21.60 -13.70
N ARG A 280 -26.89 -21.37 -14.93
CA ARG A 280 -27.33 -20.22 -15.71
C ARG A 280 -28.86 -20.31 -15.76
N LEU A 281 -29.48 -19.46 -14.95
CA LEU A 281 -30.87 -19.05 -15.23
C LEU A 281 -30.76 -18.13 -16.45
N ASP A 282 -30.82 -18.76 -17.62
CA ASP A 282 -31.15 -18.06 -18.85
C ASP A 282 -32.64 -17.65 -18.72
N LEU A 283 -32.83 -16.36 -18.40
CA LEU A 283 -34.10 -15.63 -18.54
C LEU A 283 -33.89 -14.46 -19.45
#